data_7c8315ac7d08ed0c28b8c0ef49793b9d
#
_entry.id   7c8315ac7d08ed0c28b8c0ef49793b9d
#
_cell.length_a   1.000
_cell.length_b   1.000
_cell.length_c   1.000
_cell.angle_alpha   90.00
_cell.angle_beta   90.00
_cell.angle_gamma   90.00
#
_symmetry.space_group_name_H-M   'P 1'
#
loop_
_entity.id
_entity.type
_entity.pdbx_description
1 polymer ?
#
loop_
_entity_poly.entity_id
_entity_poly.type
_entity_poly.pdbx_seq_one_letter_code
_entity_poly.pdbx_strand_id
1 'polypeptide(L)'
;MDTGETHLIQDTPVANLSQPKTRRFYRPELDTLRFFAFFGVFVFHVVPNDPHFYQTHHFLIPAVVPFVCAVSGAGAYGVDLFFALSAYLITTLLIREEEIRGRIDTRAFYLRRILRIWPLYFFFIAVAALVPVWDKTQHLGWPFVAGYLLLSGNWVYVFLGLPHSIAGPLWSVSIEEQFYLIWPLALRRLSRRQLVFAVIGLLVVANAARLFLVYSNALGAAVEYNTLARIDGIAFGILVAYFLGSDAPSLSLSSRSALAIGSLVLWCLVASYTNLNAQTEVAPVMGTLLGRPLVALGATGLLVAVIGAPAAGARMLTNSWLTYLGRISYGLYVYHAAGLLVAWHLFRGNSAKIYAAYAIAGFSLTVIFSAISYRWLESPFLKMKERFAVVRSRPV
;
A
#
# COMPACT_ATOMS: atom_id res chain seq x y z
N MET A 1 50.79 -71.08 12.76
CA MET A 1 49.52 -70.70 13.37
C MET A 1 49.38 -69.18 13.24
N ASP A 2 48.69 -68.79 12.27
CA ASP A 2 48.59 -67.40 11.82
C ASP A 2 47.18 -66.94 12.17
N THR A 3 47.06 -65.95 13.00
CA THR A 3 45.78 -65.36 13.41
C THR A 3 45.69 -63.96 12.86
N GLY A 4 45.06 -63.88 11.66
CA GLY A 4 44.78 -62.66 11.04
C GLY A 4 43.71 -61.84 11.79
N GLU A 5 44.07 -60.67 12.27
CA GLU A 5 43.13 -59.63 12.74
C GLU A 5 42.59 -58.83 11.57
N THR A 6 41.28 -59.00 11.35
CA THR A 6 40.53 -58.23 10.36
C THR A 6 40.09 -56.88 10.98
N HIS A 7 40.74 -55.80 10.64
CA HIS A 7 40.29 -54.46 10.98
C HIS A 7 38.99 -54.13 10.24
N LEU A 8 37.88 -54.10 10.98
CA LEU A 8 36.61 -53.53 10.54
C LEU A 8 36.74 -52.00 10.48
N ILE A 9 36.73 -51.46 9.26
CA ILE A 9 36.60 -50.03 9.01
C ILE A 9 35.16 -49.67 9.39
N GLN A 10 34.99 -48.95 10.48
CA GLN A 10 33.70 -48.33 10.84
C GLN A 10 33.41 -47.20 9.86
N ASP A 11 32.43 -47.42 9.00
CA ASP A 11 31.83 -46.35 8.17
C ASP A 11 31.17 -45.33 9.11
N THR A 12 31.83 -44.19 9.29
CA THR A 12 31.25 -43.01 9.90
C THR A 12 30.12 -42.49 8.98
N PRO A 13 28.90 -42.33 9.47
CA PRO A 13 27.82 -41.79 8.63
C PRO A 13 28.20 -40.36 8.20
N VAL A 14 28.35 -40.15 6.88
CA VAL A 14 28.47 -38.84 6.26
C VAL A 14 27.28 -38.01 6.72
N ALA A 15 27.54 -37.00 7.55
CA ALA A 15 26.55 -36.06 8.00
C ALA A 15 25.84 -35.49 6.79
N ASN A 16 24.57 -35.80 6.66
CA ASN A 16 23.68 -35.32 5.64
C ASN A 16 23.64 -33.77 5.76
N LEU A 17 24.48 -33.08 5.01
CA LEU A 17 24.46 -31.63 4.87
C LEU A 17 23.09 -31.27 4.30
N SER A 18 22.14 -31.12 5.19
CA SER A 18 20.81 -30.63 4.87
C SER A 18 20.97 -29.32 4.08
N GLN A 19 20.59 -29.34 2.79
CA GLN A 19 20.52 -28.18 1.96
C GLN A 19 19.82 -27.06 2.76
N PRO A 20 20.35 -25.84 2.77
CA PRO A 20 19.75 -24.74 3.51
C PRO A 20 18.32 -24.59 3.00
N LYS A 21 17.34 -24.91 3.85
CA LYS A 21 15.92 -24.71 3.58
C LYS A 21 15.78 -23.26 3.11
N THR A 22 15.52 -23.03 1.84
CA THR A 22 15.23 -21.71 1.28
C THR A 22 14.07 -21.13 2.11
N ARG A 23 14.40 -20.28 3.07
CA ARG A 23 13.43 -19.80 4.06
C ARG A 23 12.40 -18.93 3.34
N ARG A 24 11.23 -19.51 3.10
CA ARG A 24 10.09 -18.79 2.54
C ARG A 24 9.61 -17.77 3.58
N PHE A 25 9.55 -16.50 3.19
CA PHE A 25 8.92 -15.45 4.00
C PHE A 25 7.57 -15.08 3.36
N TYR A 26 6.54 -15.72 3.80
CA TYR A 26 5.17 -15.45 3.37
C TYR A 26 4.25 -15.31 4.57
N ARG A 27 3.53 -14.20 4.62
CA ARG A 27 2.58 -13.84 5.66
C ARG A 27 1.23 -13.54 5.00
N PRO A 28 0.31 -14.51 4.96
CA PRO A 28 -1.00 -14.35 4.30
C PRO A 28 -1.86 -13.27 4.95
N GLU A 29 -1.71 -13.04 6.27
CA GLU A 29 -2.39 -11.98 7.00
C GLU A 29 -2.07 -10.56 6.43
N LEU A 30 -0.89 -10.37 5.87
CA LEU A 30 -0.53 -9.09 5.24
C LEU A 30 -1.18 -8.93 3.87
N ASP A 31 -1.54 -10.00 3.18
CA ASP A 31 -2.33 -9.91 1.97
C ASP A 31 -3.75 -9.46 2.29
N THR A 32 -4.37 -10.03 3.33
CA THR A 32 -5.67 -9.59 3.82
C THR A 32 -5.64 -8.12 4.25
N LEU A 33 -4.58 -7.68 4.96
CA LEU A 33 -4.45 -6.28 5.34
C LEU A 33 -4.35 -5.35 4.12
N ARG A 34 -3.69 -5.77 3.03
CA ARG A 34 -3.69 -5.03 1.77
C ARG A 34 -5.06 -4.92 1.12
N PHE A 35 -5.86 -5.98 1.20
CA PHE A 35 -7.24 -5.90 0.73
C PHE A 35 -8.02 -4.85 1.53
N PHE A 36 -7.92 -4.84 2.85
CA PHE A 36 -8.61 -3.82 3.67
C PHE A 36 -8.08 -2.41 3.42
N ALA A 37 -6.79 -2.24 3.17
CA ALA A 37 -6.23 -0.94 2.75
C ALA A 37 -6.88 -0.45 1.44
N PHE A 38 -6.96 -1.32 0.43
CA PHE A 38 -7.67 -1.03 -0.81
C PHE A 38 -9.16 -0.75 -0.56
N PHE A 39 -9.83 -1.60 0.22
CA PHE A 39 -11.26 -1.46 0.48
C PHE A 39 -11.61 -0.12 1.16
N GLY A 40 -10.76 0.35 2.09
CA GLY A 40 -10.87 1.69 2.66
C GLY A 40 -10.82 2.77 1.57
N VAL A 41 -9.82 2.72 0.69
CA VAL A 41 -9.70 3.66 -0.45
C VAL A 41 -10.92 3.59 -1.37
N PHE A 42 -11.43 2.40 -1.65
CA PHE A 42 -12.64 2.22 -2.46
C PHE A 42 -13.85 2.87 -1.78
N VAL A 43 -14.04 2.64 -0.48
CA VAL A 43 -15.12 3.27 0.32
C VAL A 43 -15.01 4.80 0.26
N PHE A 44 -13.83 5.37 0.41
CA PHE A 44 -13.59 6.81 0.29
C PHE A 44 -14.04 7.38 -1.06
N HIS A 45 -13.83 6.64 -2.16
CA HIS A 45 -14.23 7.10 -3.50
C HIS A 45 -15.71 6.88 -3.82
N VAL A 46 -16.39 6.00 -3.09
CA VAL A 46 -17.79 5.66 -3.35
C VAL A 46 -18.73 6.34 -2.36
N VAL A 47 -18.38 6.36 -1.07
CA VAL A 47 -19.23 6.90 -0.02
C VAL A 47 -18.88 8.38 0.19
N PRO A 48 -19.79 9.32 -0.09
CA PRO A 48 -19.54 10.74 0.12
C PRO A 48 -19.14 11.04 1.57
N ASN A 49 -18.10 11.86 1.73
CA ASN A 49 -17.63 12.32 3.04
C ASN A 49 -18.06 13.77 3.35
N ASP A 50 -18.98 14.32 2.55
CA ASP A 50 -19.57 15.64 2.74
C ASP A 50 -20.95 15.52 3.38
N PRO A 51 -21.17 16.07 4.59
CA PRO A 51 -22.49 16.10 5.22
C PRO A 51 -23.59 16.76 4.40
N HIS A 52 -23.24 17.76 3.56
CA HIS A 52 -24.21 18.47 2.71
C HIS A 52 -24.84 17.54 1.66
N PHE A 53 -24.10 16.58 1.15
CA PHE A 53 -24.63 15.55 0.25
C PHE A 53 -25.81 14.81 0.90
N TYR A 54 -25.68 14.40 2.14
CA TYR A 54 -26.72 13.63 2.85
C TYR A 54 -27.92 14.49 3.23
N GLN A 55 -27.72 15.79 3.53
CA GLN A 55 -28.80 16.73 3.78
C GLN A 55 -29.65 16.96 2.52
N THR A 56 -29.00 17.05 1.35
CA THR A 56 -29.68 17.28 0.07
C THR A 56 -30.44 16.04 -0.43
N HIS A 57 -29.86 14.85 -0.26
CA HIS A 57 -30.42 13.62 -0.84
C HIS A 57 -31.25 12.79 0.17
N HIS A 58 -31.21 13.10 1.46
CA HIS A 58 -31.95 12.41 2.52
C HIS A 58 -31.74 10.88 2.57
N PHE A 59 -30.51 10.41 2.24
CA PHE A 59 -30.20 8.98 2.20
C PHE A 59 -30.02 8.36 3.57
N LEU A 60 -29.67 9.16 4.58
CA LEU A 60 -29.35 8.71 5.93
C LEU A 60 -30.05 9.59 6.99
N ILE A 61 -30.28 9.00 8.15
CA ILE A 61 -30.72 9.71 9.34
C ILE A 61 -29.62 10.71 9.75
N PRO A 62 -29.93 11.99 10.02
CA PRO A 62 -28.93 13.03 10.32
C PRO A 62 -27.94 12.66 11.43
N ALA A 63 -28.37 11.93 12.45
CA ALA A 63 -27.52 11.51 13.56
C ALA A 63 -26.39 10.53 13.15
N VAL A 64 -26.54 9.81 12.03
CA VAL A 64 -25.54 8.83 11.53
C VAL A 64 -24.55 9.45 10.56
N VAL A 65 -24.91 10.59 9.95
CA VAL A 65 -24.10 11.24 8.90
C VAL A 65 -22.67 11.53 9.35
N PRO A 66 -22.40 12.12 10.54
CA PRO A 66 -21.02 12.40 10.94
C PRO A 66 -20.16 11.13 11.04
N PHE A 67 -20.73 10.03 11.51
CA PHE A 67 -20.02 8.76 11.59
C PHE A 67 -19.70 8.21 10.20
N VAL A 68 -20.66 8.24 9.27
CA VAL A 68 -20.43 7.77 7.88
C VAL A 68 -19.37 8.62 7.18
N CYS A 69 -19.41 9.94 7.33
CA CYS A 69 -18.40 10.85 6.79
C CYS A 69 -17.01 10.58 7.37
N ALA A 70 -16.92 10.34 8.69
CA ALA A 70 -15.67 10.01 9.37
C ALA A 70 -15.08 8.69 8.84
N VAL A 71 -15.89 7.64 8.73
CA VAL A 71 -15.46 6.33 8.22
C VAL A 71 -15.03 6.42 6.75
N SER A 72 -15.82 7.11 5.92
CA SER A 72 -15.47 7.35 4.52
C SER A 72 -14.16 8.12 4.40
N GLY A 73 -14.03 9.26 5.08
CA GLY A 73 -12.81 10.06 5.09
C GLY A 73 -11.58 9.29 5.57
N ALA A 74 -11.73 8.46 6.62
CA ALA A 74 -10.68 7.58 7.12
C ALA A 74 -10.25 6.53 6.09
N GLY A 75 -11.13 6.15 5.17
CA GLY A 75 -10.83 5.23 4.08
C GLY A 75 -9.67 5.68 3.19
N ALA A 76 -9.51 7.00 2.98
CA ALA A 76 -8.39 7.56 2.21
C ALA A 76 -7.01 7.18 2.80
N TYR A 77 -6.92 6.96 4.11
CA TYR A 77 -5.70 6.61 4.82
C TYR A 77 -5.24 5.16 4.54
N GLY A 78 -6.03 4.38 3.81
CA GLY A 78 -5.59 3.11 3.24
C GLY A 78 -4.34 3.24 2.39
N VAL A 79 -4.08 4.40 1.76
CA VAL A 79 -2.84 4.68 1.03
C VAL A 79 -1.64 4.70 1.98
N ASP A 80 -1.75 5.31 3.16
CA ASP A 80 -0.68 5.34 4.16
C ASP A 80 -0.39 3.93 4.70
N LEU A 81 -1.42 3.08 4.81
CA LEU A 81 -1.25 1.67 5.15
C LEU A 81 -0.52 0.90 4.04
N PHE A 82 -0.78 1.19 2.75
CA PHE A 82 0.01 0.62 1.65
C PHE A 82 1.47 1.05 1.75
N PHE A 83 1.76 2.31 2.02
CA PHE A 83 3.12 2.81 2.20
C PHE A 83 3.84 2.10 3.35
N ALA A 84 3.20 1.97 4.52
CA ALA A 84 3.77 1.27 5.66
C ALA A 84 4.01 -0.23 5.38
N LEU A 85 3.02 -0.93 4.78
CA LEU A 85 3.12 -2.32 4.37
C LEU A 85 4.25 -2.56 3.36
N SER A 86 4.36 -1.68 2.37
CA SER A 86 5.36 -1.76 1.32
C SER A 86 6.76 -1.59 1.88
N ALA A 87 6.95 -0.55 2.70
CA ALA A 87 8.22 -0.27 3.34
C ALA A 87 8.64 -1.39 4.31
N TYR A 88 7.73 -1.88 5.13
CA TYR A 88 7.97 -3.02 6.01
C TYR A 88 8.43 -4.25 5.25
N LEU A 89 7.68 -4.67 4.24
CA LEU A 89 7.98 -5.90 3.51
C LEU A 89 9.27 -5.82 2.72
N ILE A 90 9.52 -4.69 2.06
CA ILE A 90 10.74 -4.51 1.28
C ILE A 90 11.96 -4.48 2.18
N THR A 91 11.90 -3.73 3.28
CA THR A 91 13.00 -3.65 4.23
C THR A 91 13.29 -5.01 4.86
N THR A 92 12.26 -5.73 5.30
CA THR A 92 12.42 -7.08 5.87
C THR A 92 13.02 -8.06 4.86
N LEU A 93 12.58 -8.02 3.59
CA LEU A 93 13.12 -8.90 2.55
C LEU A 93 14.56 -8.58 2.20
N LEU A 94 14.95 -7.31 2.17
CA LEU A 94 16.33 -6.89 1.90
C LEU A 94 17.27 -7.22 3.06
N ILE A 95 16.86 -7.04 4.31
CA ILE A 95 17.63 -7.44 5.50
C ILE A 95 17.86 -8.96 5.48
N ARG A 96 16.83 -9.74 5.18
CA ARG A 96 16.97 -11.20 5.06
C ARG A 96 17.85 -11.63 3.89
N GLU A 97 17.79 -10.93 2.77
CA GLU A 97 18.68 -11.20 1.65
C GLU A 97 20.14 -10.97 2.05
N GLU A 98 20.41 -9.91 2.80
CA GLU A 98 21.73 -9.59 3.33
C GLU A 98 22.20 -10.65 4.34
N GLU A 99 21.34 -11.11 5.25
CA GLU A 99 21.65 -12.19 6.21
C GLU A 99 21.99 -13.52 5.53
N ILE A 100 21.33 -13.84 4.41
CA ILE A 100 21.55 -15.09 3.67
C ILE A 100 22.76 -15.03 2.76
N ARG A 101 22.95 -13.91 2.05
CA ARG A 101 23.98 -13.76 1.00
C ARG A 101 25.18 -12.91 1.37
N GLY A 102 25.16 -12.28 2.56
CA GLY A 102 26.16 -11.31 2.98
C GLY A 102 26.13 -9.99 2.20
N ARG A 103 25.18 -9.82 1.28
CA ARG A 103 25.02 -8.60 0.47
C ARG A 103 23.62 -8.47 -0.12
N ILE A 104 23.20 -7.23 -0.37
CA ILE A 104 21.97 -6.91 -1.10
C ILE A 104 22.29 -6.86 -2.61
N ASP A 105 21.59 -7.65 -3.41
CA ASP A 105 21.64 -7.58 -4.86
C ASP A 105 20.62 -6.56 -5.39
N THR A 106 21.09 -5.32 -5.54
CA THR A 106 20.24 -4.19 -5.98
C THR A 106 19.69 -4.41 -7.39
N ARG A 107 20.46 -5.06 -8.30
CA ARG A 107 20.00 -5.37 -9.66
C ARG A 107 18.83 -6.35 -9.64
N ALA A 108 18.97 -7.45 -8.90
CA ALA A 108 17.90 -8.41 -8.74
C ALA A 108 16.68 -7.78 -8.04
N PHE A 109 16.89 -6.88 -7.08
CA PHE A 109 15.80 -6.13 -6.45
C PHE A 109 15.02 -5.29 -7.47
N TYR A 110 15.69 -4.47 -8.29
CA TYR A 110 15.02 -3.65 -9.31
C TYR A 110 14.25 -4.51 -10.32
N LEU A 111 14.85 -5.58 -10.82
CA LEU A 111 14.16 -6.50 -11.73
C LEU A 111 12.89 -7.09 -11.10
N ARG A 112 12.94 -7.46 -9.80
CA ARG A 112 11.75 -7.95 -9.09
C ARG A 112 10.64 -6.88 -8.98
N ARG A 113 10.97 -5.59 -8.84
CA ARG A 113 10.01 -4.48 -8.79
C ARG A 113 9.45 -4.17 -10.16
N ILE A 114 10.30 -4.02 -11.15
CA ILE A 114 9.90 -3.79 -12.55
C ILE A 114 8.90 -4.87 -12.99
N LEU A 115 9.24 -6.15 -12.83
CA LEU A 115 8.37 -7.26 -13.24
C LEU A 115 7.06 -7.34 -12.44
N ARG A 116 6.97 -6.72 -11.27
CA ARG A 116 5.77 -6.71 -10.45
C ARG A 116 4.84 -5.54 -10.74
N ILE A 117 5.38 -4.35 -11.04
CA ILE A 117 4.63 -3.10 -11.05
C ILE A 117 4.43 -2.58 -12.46
N TRP A 118 5.51 -2.47 -13.26
CA TRP A 118 5.51 -1.82 -14.55
C TRP A 118 4.58 -2.42 -15.60
N PRO A 119 4.38 -3.74 -15.72
CA PRO A 119 3.50 -4.28 -16.75
C PRO A 119 2.07 -3.74 -16.64
N LEU A 120 1.47 -3.80 -15.45
CA LEU A 120 0.13 -3.25 -15.24
C LEU A 120 0.15 -1.71 -15.24
N TYR A 121 1.16 -1.08 -14.65
CA TYR A 121 1.27 0.38 -14.56
C TYR A 121 1.24 1.03 -15.94
N PHE A 122 2.14 0.64 -16.84
CA PHE A 122 2.22 1.22 -18.18
C PHE A 122 1.03 0.82 -19.07
N PHE A 123 0.54 -0.42 -18.94
CA PHE A 123 -0.69 -0.83 -19.61
C PHE A 123 -1.87 0.08 -19.21
N PHE A 124 -2.02 0.36 -17.93
CA PHE A 124 -3.13 1.18 -17.45
C PHE A 124 -3.00 2.65 -17.86
N ILE A 125 -1.79 3.20 -17.94
CA ILE A 125 -1.56 4.55 -18.49
C ILE A 125 -2.00 4.61 -19.96
N ALA A 126 -1.66 3.60 -20.75
CA ALA A 126 -2.08 3.52 -22.14
C ALA A 126 -3.62 3.43 -22.26
N VAL A 127 -4.28 2.63 -21.41
CA VAL A 127 -5.75 2.58 -21.33
C VAL A 127 -6.31 3.94 -20.95
N ALA A 128 -5.78 4.59 -19.92
CA ALA A 128 -6.25 5.90 -19.46
C ALA A 128 -6.11 7.01 -20.53
N ALA A 129 -5.05 6.93 -21.35
CA ALA A 129 -4.85 7.84 -22.48
C ALA A 129 -5.87 7.62 -23.61
N LEU A 130 -6.46 6.44 -23.72
CA LEU A 130 -7.48 6.10 -24.72
C LEU A 130 -8.93 6.38 -24.26
N VAL A 131 -9.17 6.45 -22.96
CA VAL A 131 -10.53 6.69 -22.41
C VAL A 131 -11.20 7.97 -22.96
N PRO A 132 -10.50 9.10 -23.22
CA PRO A 132 -11.10 10.28 -23.84
C PRO A 132 -11.75 10.07 -25.20
N VAL A 133 -11.42 9.00 -25.91
CA VAL A 133 -12.07 8.61 -27.17
C VAL A 133 -13.53 8.21 -26.90
N TRP A 134 -13.77 7.53 -25.79
CA TRP A 134 -15.10 7.03 -25.39
C TRP A 134 -15.83 8.00 -24.45
N ASP A 135 -15.14 8.56 -23.45
CA ASP A 135 -15.69 9.50 -22.48
C ASP A 135 -14.93 10.82 -22.52
N LYS A 136 -15.53 11.84 -23.14
CA LYS A 136 -14.96 13.18 -23.31
C LYS A 136 -14.80 13.96 -22.01
N THR A 137 -15.40 13.51 -20.91
CA THR A 137 -15.21 14.13 -19.59
C THR A 137 -13.86 13.77 -18.99
N GLN A 138 -13.27 12.66 -19.46
CA GLN A 138 -11.94 12.22 -19.03
C GLN A 138 -10.86 12.94 -19.84
N HIS A 139 -9.79 13.38 -19.15
CA HIS A 139 -8.71 14.10 -19.80
C HIS A 139 -7.37 13.75 -19.17
N LEU A 140 -6.48 13.16 -19.95
CA LEU A 140 -5.11 12.90 -19.53
C LEU A 140 -4.15 13.69 -20.42
N GLY A 141 -3.88 14.94 -20.03
CA GLY A 141 -2.99 15.83 -20.78
C GLY A 141 -1.54 15.33 -20.80
N TRP A 142 -0.78 15.78 -21.79
CA TRP A 142 0.62 15.38 -21.99
C TRP A 142 1.51 15.53 -20.76
N PRO A 143 1.44 16.60 -19.92
CA PRO A 143 2.28 16.67 -18.72
C PRO A 143 2.07 15.51 -17.75
N PHE A 144 0.82 15.05 -17.62
CA PHE A 144 0.49 13.89 -16.76
C PHE A 144 1.02 12.60 -17.35
N VAL A 145 0.88 12.38 -18.66
CA VAL A 145 1.45 11.20 -19.33
C VAL A 145 2.96 11.17 -19.13
N ALA A 146 3.66 12.29 -19.39
CA ALA A 146 5.09 12.39 -19.19
C ALA A 146 5.49 12.16 -17.73
N GLY A 147 4.78 12.75 -16.78
CA GLY A 147 4.99 12.54 -15.35
C GLY A 147 4.86 11.07 -14.95
N TYR A 148 3.84 10.38 -15.45
CA TYR A 148 3.66 8.95 -15.17
C TYR A 148 4.74 8.09 -15.83
N LEU A 149 5.13 8.37 -17.07
CA LEU A 149 6.21 7.64 -17.75
C LEU A 149 7.55 7.78 -17.00
N LEU A 150 7.76 8.92 -16.34
CA LEU A 150 8.94 9.19 -15.51
C LEU A 150 8.76 8.79 -14.04
N LEU A 151 7.67 8.11 -13.66
CA LEU A 151 7.34 7.71 -12.28
C LEU A 151 7.28 8.90 -11.31
N SER A 152 6.90 10.06 -11.82
CA SER A 152 6.82 11.34 -11.12
C SER A 152 5.46 12.03 -11.27
N GLY A 153 4.41 11.28 -11.61
CA GLY A 153 3.05 11.79 -11.80
C GLY A 153 2.50 12.55 -10.59
N ASN A 154 2.89 12.16 -9.38
CA ASN A 154 2.53 12.84 -8.14
C ASN A 154 3.06 14.29 -8.09
N TRP A 155 4.24 14.58 -8.63
CA TRP A 155 4.79 15.93 -8.71
C TRP A 155 4.04 16.80 -9.72
N VAL A 156 3.54 16.21 -10.83
CA VAL A 156 2.66 16.93 -11.75
C VAL A 156 1.38 17.38 -11.05
N TYR A 157 0.85 16.55 -10.14
CA TYR A 157 -0.32 16.90 -9.32
C TYR A 157 -0.05 18.05 -8.33
N VAL A 158 1.15 18.10 -7.76
CA VAL A 158 1.55 19.21 -6.89
C VAL A 158 1.48 20.56 -7.61
N PHE A 159 1.85 20.61 -8.89
CA PHE A 159 1.94 21.85 -9.65
C PHE A 159 0.71 22.15 -10.51
N LEU A 160 0.02 21.14 -11.03
CA LEU A 160 -1.06 21.29 -11.98
C LEU A 160 -2.43 20.82 -11.45
N GLY A 161 -2.46 20.25 -10.24
CA GLY A 161 -3.68 19.63 -9.68
C GLY A 161 -3.96 18.26 -10.27
N LEU A 162 -5.12 17.68 -9.90
CA LEU A 162 -5.56 16.35 -10.36
C LEU A 162 -6.05 16.38 -11.81
N PRO A 163 -5.67 15.39 -12.63
CA PRO A 163 -6.31 15.21 -13.93
C PRO A 163 -7.71 14.63 -13.75
N HIS A 164 -8.64 15.02 -14.59
CA HIS A 164 -9.92 14.32 -14.75
C HIS A 164 -9.69 13.01 -15.52
N SER A 165 -9.11 12.00 -14.86
CA SER A 165 -8.72 10.75 -15.50
C SER A 165 -8.79 9.59 -14.52
N ILE A 166 -9.13 8.41 -15.06
CA ILE A 166 -9.03 7.15 -14.29
C ILE A 166 -7.62 6.86 -13.79
N ALA A 167 -6.59 7.49 -14.37
CA ALA A 167 -5.20 7.39 -13.90
C ALA A 167 -4.96 8.14 -12.57
N GLY A 168 -5.94 8.90 -12.08
CA GLY A 168 -5.84 9.65 -10.83
C GLY A 168 -5.11 8.91 -9.70
N PRO A 169 -5.50 7.70 -9.32
CA PRO A 169 -4.90 6.96 -8.20
C PRO A 169 -3.42 6.63 -8.35
N LEU A 170 -2.84 6.68 -9.55
CA LEU A 170 -1.44 6.30 -9.79
C LEU A 170 -0.40 7.24 -9.16
N TRP A 171 -0.82 8.38 -8.61
CA TRP A 171 0.10 9.28 -7.91
C TRP A 171 0.85 8.59 -6.75
N SER A 172 0.16 7.73 -6.01
CA SER A 172 0.76 7.04 -4.87
C SER A 172 1.77 5.98 -5.30
N VAL A 173 1.53 5.33 -6.46
CA VAL A 173 2.49 4.40 -7.06
C VAL A 173 3.80 5.13 -7.43
N SER A 174 3.71 6.38 -7.89
CA SER A 174 4.91 7.20 -8.16
C SER A 174 5.73 7.43 -6.89
N ILE A 175 5.11 7.72 -5.74
CA ILE A 175 5.81 7.85 -4.45
C ILE A 175 6.48 6.53 -4.04
N GLU A 176 5.78 5.40 -4.18
CA GLU A 176 6.36 4.09 -3.90
C GLU A 176 7.57 3.77 -4.79
N GLU A 177 7.49 4.05 -6.09
CA GLU A 177 8.59 3.81 -7.03
C GLU A 177 9.82 4.67 -6.71
N GLN A 178 9.62 5.93 -6.30
CA GLN A 178 10.71 6.80 -5.83
C GLN A 178 11.37 6.22 -4.57
N PHE A 179 10.59 5.69 -3.62
CA PHE A 179 11.12 4.97 -2.47
C PHE A 179 11.90 3.72 -2.89
N TYR A 180 11.37 2.90 -3.81
CA TYR A 180 12.04 1.69 -4.27
C TYR A 180 13.35 1.98 -4.98
N LEU A 181 13.47 3.10 -5.67
CA LEU A 181 14.71 3.51 -6.33
C LEU A 181 15.83 3.81 -5.32
N ILE A 182 15.51 4.50 -4.23
CA ILE A 182 16.50 5.00 -3.27
C ILE A 182 16.81 3.95 -2.19
N TRP A 183 15.78 3.24 -1.70
CA TRP A 183 15.87 2.47 -0.47
C TRP A 183 16.92 1.34 -0.46
N PRO A 184 17.04 0.46 -1.50
CA PRO A 184 18.05 -0.60 -1.48
C PRO A 184 19.48 -0.06 -1.49
N LEU A 185 19.70 1.12 -2.08
CA LEU A 185 21.00 1.78 -2.09
C LEU A 185 21.34 2.37 -0.70
N ALA A 186 20.35 2.96 -0.05
CA ALA A 186 20.49 3.48 1.30
C ALA A 186 20.76 2.34 2.30
N LEU A 187 19.96 1.28 2.27
CA LEU A 187 20.09 0.14 3.18
C LEU A 187 21.44 -0.56 3.04
N ARG A 188 21.97 -0.67 1.81
CA ARG A 188 23.29 -1.25 1.54
C ARG A 188 24.45 -0.43 2.13
N ARG A 189 24.27 0.89 2.30
CA ARG A 189 25.34 1.81 2.72
C ARG A 189 25.28 2.23 4.19
N LEU A 190 24.09 2.15 4.80
CA LEU A 190 23.85 2.60 6.15
C LEU A 190 24.00 1.48 7.16
N SER A 191 24.77 1.70 8.22
CA SER A 191 24.74 0.85 9.39
C SER A 191 23.37 0.93 10.07
N ARG A 192 23.06 -0.07 10.91
CA ARG A 192 21.77 -0.12 11.62
C ARG A 192 21.47 1.16 12.42
N ARG A 193 22.50 1.75 13.07
CA ARG A 193 22.33 3.00 13.82
C ARG A 193 22.06 4.18 12.88
N GLN A 194 22.82 4.29 11.79
CA GLN A 194 22.63 5.35 10.79
C GLN A 194 21.25 5.25 10.11
N LEU A 195 20.72 4.04 9.93
CA LEU A 195 19.39 3.85 9.40
C LEU A 195 18.30 4.49 10.28
N VAL A 196 18.37 4.30 11.61
CA VAL A 196 17.41 4.92 12.54
C VAL A 196 17.50 6.44 12.47
N PHE A 197 18.72 7.02 12.47
CA PHE A 197 18.89 8.46 12.31
C PHE A 197 18.40 8.96 10.96
N ALA A 198 18.63 8.23 9.88
CA ALA A 198 18.11 8.58 8.55
C ALA A 198 16.58 8.60 8.54
N VAL A 199 15.92 7.64 9.17
CA VAL A 199 14.45 7.60 9.26
C VAL A 199 13.91 8.75 10.12
N ILE A 200 14.55 9.06 11.25
CA ILE A 200 14.19 10.24 12.05
C ILE A 200 14.38 11.51 11.22
N GLY A 201 15.49 11.60 10.48
CA GLY A 201 15.75 12.72 9.56
C GLY A 201 14.66 12.86 8.49
N LEU A 202 14.18 11.75 7.93
CA LEU A 202 13.06 11.76 6.97
C LEU A 202 11.77 12.30 7.60
N LEU A 203 11.45 11.94 8.84
CA LEU A 203 10.28 12.47 9.55
C LEU A 203 10.41 13.96 9.84
N VAL A 204 11.62 14.44 10.19
CA VAL A 204 11.90 15.87 10.34
C VAL A 204 11.73 16.61 9.02
N VAL A 205 12.29 16.07 7.93
CA VAL A 205 12.14 16.64 6.58
C VAL A 205 10.67 16.68 6.15
N ALA A 206 9.90 15.62 6.44
CA ALA A 206 8.46 15.59 6.15
C ALA A 206 7.70 16.71 6.85
N ASN A 207 7.96 16.91 8.15
CA ASN A 207 7.33 18.00 8.90
C ASN A 207 7.81 19.38 8.44
N ALA A 208 9.10 19.55 8.12
CA ALA A 208 9.62 20.80 7.57
C ALA A 208 9.00 21.14 6.21
N ALA A 209 8.85 20.15 5.32
CA ALA A 209 8.17 20.32 4.03
C ALA A 209 6.70 20.74 4.22
N ARG A 210 5.97 20.09 5.13
CA ARG A 210 4.60 20.46 5.46
C ARG A 210 4.50 21.86 6.04
N LEU A 211 5.39 22.20 6.94
CA LEU A 211 5.47 23.54 7.55
C LEU A 211 5.67 24.61 6.47
N PHE A 212 6.61 24.39 5.56
CA PHE A 212 6.85 25.28 4.42
C PHE A 212 5.60 25.42 3.53
N LEU A 213 4.93 24.31 3.17
CA LEU A 213 3.72 24.34 2.35
C LEU A 213 2.57 25.10 3.03
N VAL A 214 2.37 24.88 4.33
CA VAL A 214 1.35 25.59 5.11
C VAL A 214 1.63 27.10 5.16
N TYR A 215 2.86 27.51 5.47
CA TYR A 215 3.22 28.93 5.49
C TYR A 215 3.20 29.60 4.12
N SER A 216 3.36 28.81 3.06
CA SER A 216 3.20 29.28 1.67
C SER A 216 1.73 29.35 1.22
N ASN A 217 0.77 29.08 2.11
CA ASN A 217 -0.65 28.97 1.79
C ASN A 217 -0.94 27.98 0.64
N ALA A 218 -0.18 26.89 0.58
CA ALA A 218 -0.36 25.90 -0.46
C ALA A 218 -1.70 25.17 -0.29
N LEU A 219 -2.29 24.74 -1.42
CA LEU A 219 -3.49 23.92 -1.41
C LEU A 219 -3.23 22.54 -0.82
N GLY A 220 -4.26 21.92 -0.27
CA GLY A 220 -4.19 20.56 0.27
C GLY A 220 -3.65 19.53 -0.74
N ALA A 221 -3.92 19.72 -2.03
CA ALA A 221 -3.33 18.93 -3.10
C ALA A 221 -1.79 18.93 -3.09
N ALA A 222 -1.16 20.09 -2.83
CA ALA A 222 0.29 20.18 -2.74
C ALA A 222 0.88 19.41 -1.56
N VAL A 223 0.13 19.23 -0.48
CA VAL A 223 0.51 18.38 0.65
C VAL A 223 0.23 16.91 0.34
N GLU A 224 -0.95 16.62 -0.24
CA GLU A 224 -1.41 15.25 -0.51
C GLU A 224 -0.48 14.50 -1.47
N TYR A 225 -0.02 15.16 -2.54
CA TYR A 225 0.74 14.53 -3.61
C TYR A 225 2.25 14.71 -3.50
N ASN A 226 2.74 15.51 -2.55
CA ASN A 226 4.17 15.74 -2.36
C ASN A 226 4.85 14.57 -1.66
N THR A 227 5.83 13.95 -2.30
CA THR A 227 6.57 12.80 -1.76
C THR A 227 7.15 13.11 -0.37
N LEU A 228 7.75 14.27 -0.17
CA LEU A 228 8.35 14.62 1.11
C LEU A 228 7.29 14.77 2.21
N ALA A 229 6.13 15.34 1.89
CA ALA A 229 5.05 15.53 2.86
C ALA A 229 4.31 14.23 3.21
N ARG A 230 4.55 13.11 2.47
CA ARG A 230 3.81 11.84 2.60
C ARG A 230 4.69 10.65 3.01
N ILE A 231 5.92 10.89 3.41
CA ILE A 231 6.89 9.81 3.66
C ILE A 231 6.71 9.12 5.03
N ASP A 232 5.85 9.63 5.91
CA ASP A 232 5.68 9.13 7.29
C ASP A 232 5.34 7.64 7.33
N GLY A 233 4.35 7.18 6.52
CA GLY A 233 3.97 5.77 6.45
C GLY A 233 5.16 4.88 6.05
N ILE A 234 5.97 5.33 5.09
CA ILE A 234 7.20 4.65 4.67
C ILE A 234 8.20 4.60 5.82
N ALA A 235 8.45 5.73 6.48
CA ALA A 235 9.39 5.84 7.59
C ALA A 235 9.02 4.91 8.76
N PHE A 236 7.76 4.90 9.17
CA PHE A 236 7.29 3.99 10.22
C PHE A 236 7.31 2.53 9.78
N GLY A 237 6.98 2.20 8.53
CA GLY A 237 7.11 0.85 7.99
C GLY A 237 8.54 0.31 8.04
N ILE A 238 9.54 1.17 7.76
CA ILE A 238 10.96 0.86 7.92
C ILE A 238 11.29 0.56 9.38
N LEU A 239 10.82 1.39 10.33
CA LEU A 239 11.06 1.17 11.76
C LEU A 239 10.46 -0.15 12.24
N VAL A 240 9.23 -0.48 11.81
CA VAL A 240 8.62 -1.78 12.12
C VAL A 240 9.48 -2.92 11.60
N ALA A 241 10.00 -2.85 10.37
CA ALA A 241 10.90 -3.86 9.82
C ALA A 241 12.21 -3.96 10.60
N TYR A 242 12.74 -2.84 11.04
CA TYR A 242 13.99 -2.80 11.78
C TYR A 242 13.86 -3.40 13.18
N PHE A 243 12.80 -3.05 13.93
CA PHE A 243 12.63 -3.49 15.31
C PHE A 243 12.03 -4.89 15.44
N LEU A 244 11.08 -5.26 14.58
CA LEU A 244 10.47 -6.59 14.59
C LEU A 244 11.18 -7.57 13.67
N GLY A 245 11.84 -7.08 12.61
CA GLY A 245 12.47 -7.93 11.61
C GLY A 245 11.49 -8.94 11.02
N SER A 246 11.84 -10.21 11.17
CA SER A 246 10.98 -11.34 10.80
C SER A 246 10.13 -11.88 11.94
N ASP A 247 10.31 -11.38 13.13
CA ASP A 247 9.63 -11.90 14.31
C ASP A 247 8.22 -11.32 14.44
N ALA A 248 7.35 -12.07 15.04
CA ALA A 248 6.02 -11.58 15.37
C ALA A 248 6.06 -10.94 16.76
N PRO A 249 5.41 -9.77 16.97
CA PRO A 249 5.32 -9.21 18.29
C PRO A 249 4.55 -10.15 19.23
N SER A 250 5.05 -10.33 20.45
CA SER A 250 4.44 -11.15 21.50
C SER A 250 3.22 -10.47 22.11
N LEU A 251 2.21 -10.16 21.27
CA LEU A 251 0.98 -9.50 21.69
C LEU A 251 -0.15 -10.52 21.82
N SER A 252 -0.94 -10.43 22.90
CA SER A 252 -2.18 -11.18 23.07
C SER A 252 -3.22 -10.80 22.02
N LEU A 253 -4.22 -11.64 21.79
CA LEU A 253 -5.30 -11.33 20.85
C LEU A 253 -6.06 -10.06 21.28
N SER A 254 -6.30 -9.87 22.57
CA SER A 254 -6.94 -8.68 23.12
C SER A 254 -6.12 -7.41 22.86
N SER A 255 -4.81 -7.46 23.10
CA SER A 255 -3.92 -6.32 22.81
C SER A 255 -3.90 -5.97 21.31
N ARG A 256 -3.89 -6.97 20.44
CA ARG A 256 -3.96 -6.78 18.98
C ARG A 256 -5.29 -6.16 18.56
N SER A 257 -6.40 -6.66 19.11
CA SER A 257 -7.73 -6.09 18.84
C SER A 257 -7.84 -4.65 19.34
N ALA A 258 -7.35 -4.38 20.55
CA ALA A 258 -7.34 -3.03 21.10
C ALA A 258 -6.50 -2.07 20.24
N LEU A 259 -5.32 -2.52 19.77
CA LEU A 259 -4.45 -1.74 18.89
C LEU A 259 -5.12 -1.48 17.53
N ALA A 260 -5.76 -2.49 16.94
CA ALA A 260 -6.46 -2.33 15.66
C ALA A 260 -7.66 -1.38 15.78
N ILE A 261 -8.50 -1.57 16.81
CA ILE A 261 -9.65 -0.69 17.07
C ILE A 261 -9.19 0.73 17.37
N GLY A 262 -8.18 0.90 18.24
CA GLY A 262 -7.60 2.21 18.55
C GLY A 262 -7.07 2.93 17.32
N SER A 263 -6.40 2.20 16.40
CA SER A 263 -5.92 2.75 15.13
C SER A 263 -7.06 3.21 14.21
N LEU A 264 -8.13 2.43 14.10
CA LEU A 264 -9.30 2.82 13.29
C LEU A 264 -10.04 4.00 13.90
N VAL A 265 -10.20 4.03 15.23
CA VAL A 265 -10.77 5.18 15.94
C VAL A 265 -9.91 6.42 15.73
N LEU A 266 -8.59 6.31 15.86
CA LEU A 266 -7.66 7.41 15.57
C LEU A 266 -7.85 7.94 14.15
N TRP A 267 -7.98 7.08 13.15
CA TRP A 267 -8.22 7.48 11.78
C TRP A 267 -9.56 8.21 11.60
N CYS A 268 -10.64 7.72 12.22
CA CYS A 268 -11.94 8.39 12.19
C CYS A 268 -11.88 9.78 12.88
N LEU A 269 -11.16 9.89 13.99
CA LEU A 269 -10.96 11.18 14.67
C LEU A 269 -10.15 12.15 13.78
N VAL A 270 -9.05 11.70 13.19
CA VAL A 270 -8.28 12.54 12.27
C VAL A 270 -9.14 12.96 11.09
N ALA A 271 -9.91 12.06 10.47
CA ALA A 271 -10.80 12.39 9.37
C ALA A 271 -11.87 13.43 9.74
N SER A 272 -12.41 13.35 10.99
CA SER A 272 -13.45 14.26 11.46
C SER A 272 -12.93 15.68 11.78
N TYR A 273 -11.68 15.79 12.27
CA TYR A 273 -11.19 17.06 12.84
C TYR A 273 -10.15 17.77 12.03
N THR A 274 -9.55 17.15 11.00
CA THR A 274 -8.35 17.70 10.36
C THR A 274 -8.54 18.14 8.91
N ASN A 275 -9.65 17.80 8.28
CA ASN A 275 -9.96 18.10 6.87
C ASN A 275 -8.79 17.81 5.89
N LEU A 276 -8.01 16.75 6.16
CA LEU A 276 -6.81 16.40 5.36
C LEU A 276 -7.12 16.05 3.90
N ASN A 277 -8.37 15.70 3.59
CA ASN A 277 -8.78 15.28 2.26
C ASN A 277 -9.28 16.45 1.40
N ALA A 278 -9.34 17.67 1.94
CA ALA A 278 -9.71 18.88 1.18
C ALA A 278 -8.54 19.31 0.30
N GLN A 279 -8.60 18.96 -0.98
CA GLN A 279 -7.51 19.18 -1.95
C GLN A 279 -7.51 20.59 -2.55
N THR A 280 -8.68 21.21 -2.65
CA THR A 280 -8.89 22.53 -3.28
C THR A 280 -8.82 23.70 -2.29
N GLU A 281 -8.80 23.42 -1.00
CA GLU A 281 -8.69 24.40 0.07
C GLU A 281 -7.23 24.59 0.49
N VAL A 282 -6.94 25.71 1.16
CA VAL A 282 -5.63 25.94 1.79
C VAL A 282 -5.43 24.88 2.87
N ALA A 283 -4.23 24.28 2.88
CA ALA A 283 -3.90 23.20 3.81
C ALA A 283 -4.04 23.65 5.28
N PRO A 284 -4.87 22.98 6.10
CA PRO A 284 -5.07 23.35 7.49
C PRO A 284 -3.80 23.08 8.30
N VAL A 285 -3.32 24.08 9.07
CA VAL A 285 -2.04 24.02 9.79
C VAL A 285 -1.94 22.79 10.71
N MET A 286 -2.84 22.70 11.69
CA MET A 286 -2.83 21.60 12.67
C MET A 286 -3.10 20.25 12.03
N GLY A 287 -4.05 20.19 11.10
CA GLY A 287 -4.36 18.98 10.34
C GLY A 287 -3.14 18.47 9.57
N THR A 288 -2.45 19.36 8.88
CA THR A 288 -1.28 19.01 8.06
C THR A 288 -0.08 18.57 8.91
N LEU A 289 0.22 19.28 10.00
CA LEU A 289 1.40 18.99 10.82
C LEU A 289 1.20 17.80 11.75
N LEU A 290 0.03 17.64 12.35
CA LEU A 290 -0.26 16.55 13.30
C LEU A 290 -1.05 15.41 12.68
N GLY A 291 -2.00 15.70 11.79
CA GLY A 291 -2.86 14.69 11.20
C GLY A 291 -2.10 13.65 10.39
N ARG A 292 -1.12 14.05 9.57
CA ARG A 292 -0.32 13.11 8.76
C ARG A 292 0.51 12.13 9.60
N PRO A 293 1.28 12.55 10.61
CA PRO A 293 1.94 11.61 11.53
C PRO A 293 0.97 10.70 12.27
N LEU A 294 -0.20 11.21 12.71
CA LEU A 294 -1.21 10.41 13.39
C LEU A 294 -1.82 9.34 12.46
N VAL A 295 -2.07 9.68 11.19
CA VAL A 295 -2.51 8.70 10.17
C VAL A 295 -1.46 7.60 10.01
N ALA A 296 -0.18 7.97 9.90
CA ALA A 296 0.91 7.01 9.76
C ALA A 296 1.10 6.14 11.02
N LEU A 297 0.88 6.68 12.22
CA LEU A 297 0.82 5.91 13.46
C LEU A 297 -0.33 4.90 13.48
N GLY A 298 -1.52 5.30 13.04
CA GLY A 298 -2.67 4.40 12.88
C GLY A 298 -2.37 3.27 11.88
N ALA A 299 -1.78 3.58 10.72
CA ALA A 299 -1.33 2.59 9.74
C ALA A 299 -0.33 1.59 10.34
N THR A 300 0.62 2.10 11.13
CA THR A 300 1.61 1.29 11.84
C THR A 300 0.97 0.40 12.90
N GLY A 301 0.02 0.94 13.66
CA GLY A 301 -0.74 0.18 14.64
C GLY A 301 -1.51 -0.98 14.00
N LEU A 302 -2.20 -0.76 12.88
CA LEU A 302 -2.87 -1.82 12.09
C LEU A 302 -1.87 -2.87 11.59
N LEU A 303 -0.72 -2.44 11.07
CA LEU A 303 0.34 -3.34 10.62
C LEU A 303 0.85 -4.23 11.76
N VAL A 304 1.20 -3.65 12.91
CA VAL A 304 1.72 -4.37 14.10
C VAL A 304 0.65 -5.30 14.68
N ALA A 305 -0.61 -4.87 14.71
CA ALA A 305 -1.73 -5.69 15.19
C ALA A 305 -1.90 -6.99 14.39
N VAL A 306 -1.60 -6.96 13.09
CA VAL A 306 -1.83 -8.08 12.16
C VAL A 306 -0.61 -8.98 12.04
N ILE A 307 0.63 -8.45 12.10
CA ILE A 307 1.86 -9.25 11.95
C ILE A 307 1.88 -10.41 12.95
N GLY A 308 1.90 -11.66 12.41
CA GLY A 308 2.01 -12.87 13.22
C GLY A 308 0.85 -13.06 14.20
N ALA A 309 -0.38 -12.76 13.81
CA ALA A 309 -1.56 -12.98 14.63
C ALA A 309 -1.66 -14.47 15.06
N PRO A 310 -2.02 -14.75 16.35
CA PRO A 310 -2.16 -16.11 16.84
C PRO A 310 -3.30 -16.85 16.12
N ALA A 311 -3.28 -18.19 16.13
CA ALA A 311 -4.16 -19.05 15.33
C ALA A 311 -5.65 -18.70 15.43
N ALA A 312 -6.14 -18.24 16.59
CA ALA A 312 -7.52 -17.81 16.77
C ALA A 312 -7.89 -16.55 15.96
N GLY A 313 -7.00 -15.56 15.88
CA GLY A 313 -7.16 -14.36 15.04
C GLY A 313 -6.74 -14.62 13.59
N ALA A 314 -5.82 -15.55 13.36
CA ALA A 314 -5.30 -15.87 12.04
C ALA A 314 -6.39 -16.43 11.10
N ARG A 315 -7.35 -17.21 11.60
CA ARG A 315 -8.40 -17.81 10.74
C ARG A 315 -9.16 -16.77 9.93
N MET A 316 -9.53 -15.65 10.54
CA MET A 316 -10.21 -14.56 9.84
C MET A 316 -9.28 -13.87 8.84
N LEU A 317 -8.03 -13.62 9.26
CA LEU A 317 -7.02 -12.91 8.46
C LEU A 317 -6.39 -13.78 7.36
N THR A 318 -6.50 -15.10 7.45
CA THR A 318 -5.95 -16.05 6.46
C THR A 318 -7.04 -16.73 5.62
N ASN A 319 -8.25 -16.20 5.63
CA ASN A 319 -9.33 -16.66 4.76
C ASN A 319 -8.89 -16.62 3.29
N SER A 320 -9.16 -17.69 2.55
CA SER A 320 -8.67 -17.87 1.17
C SER A 320 -9.17 -16.77 0.21
N TRP A 321 -10.40 -16.30 0.38
CA TRP A 321 -10.96 -15.22 -0.43
C TRP A 321 -10.29 -13.87 -0.12
N LEU A 322 -10.14 -13.54 1.15
CA LEU A 322 -9.49 -12.29 1.56
C LEU A 322 -8.01 -12.26 1.15
N THR A 323 -7.31 -13.38 1.32
CA THR A 323 -5.91 -13.50 0.86
C THR A 323 -5.79 -13.46 -0.65
N TYR A 324 -6.77 -14.01 -1.40
CA TYR A 324 -6.81 -13.87 -2.86
C TYR A 324 -7.02 -12.42 -3.28
N LEU A 325 -8.01 -11.72 -2.72
CA LEU A 325 -8.24 -10.29 -2.98
C LEU A 325 -7.01 -9.46 -2.60
N GLY A 326 -6.34 -9.79 -1.51
CA GLY A 326 -5.08 -9.15 -1.13
C GLY A 326 -3.92 -9.43 -2.09
N ARG A 327 -3.88 -10.61 -2.73
CA ARG A 327 -2.89 -10.90 -3.77
C ARG A 327 -3.07 -10.03 -5.00
N ILE A 328 -4.31 -9.80 -5.43
CA ILE A 328 -4.65 -8.96 -6.58
C ILE A 328 -4.85 -7.48 -6.19
N SER A 329 -4.53 -7.09 -4.94
CA SER A 329 -4.81 -5.73 -4.41
C SER A 329 -4.15 -4.61 -5.21
N TYR A 330 -3.04 -4.86 -5.88
CA TYR A 330 -2.42 -3.90 -6.78
C TYR A 330 -3.33 -3.62 -7.99
N GLY A 331 -3.83 -4.66 -8.63
CA GLY A 331 -4.84 -4.51 -9.69
C GLY A 331 -6.11 -3.83 -9.18
N LEU A 332 -6.63 -4.23 -8.01
CA LEU A 332 -7.81 -3.61 -7.40
C LEU A 332 -7.60 -2.09 -7.22
N TYR A 333 -6.42 -1.69 -6.74
CA TYR A 333 -6.09 -0.28 -6.57
C TYR A 333 -5.96 0.46 -7.89
N VAL A 334 -5.36 -0.14 -8.91
CA VAL A 334 -5.21 0.48 -10.23
C VAL A 334 -6.55 0.62 -10.96
N TYR A 335 -7.38 -0.42 -10.94
CA TYR A 335 -8.62 -0.46 -11.74
C TYR A 335 -9.86 0.16 -11.08
N HIS A 336 -9.82 0.53 -9.77
CA HIS A 336 -11.06 0.97 -9.11
C HIS A 336 -11.68 2.23 -9.74
N ALA A 337 -10.87 3.19 -10.17
CA ALA A 337 -11.39 4.37 -10.84
C ALA A 337 -12.04 4.04 -12.19
N ALA A 338 -11.49 3.07 -12.93
CA ALA A 338 -12.09 2.58 -14.17
C ALA A 338 -13.38 1.81 -13.91
N GLY A 339 -13.42 0.94 -12.88
CA GLY A 339 -14.62 0.23 -12.45
C GLY A 339 -15.75 1.18 -12.06
N LEU A 340 -15.42 2.24 -11.31
CA LEU A 340 -16.35 3.29 -10.92
C LEU A 340 -16.83 4.11 -12.14
N LEU A 341 -15.95 4.43 -13.06
CA LEU A 341 -16.33 5.17 -14.29
C LEU A 341 -17.35 4.37 -15.11
N VAL A 342 -17.11 3.08 -15.33
CA VAL A 342 -18.04 2.22 -16.06
C VAL A 342 -19.37 2.09 -15.30
N ALA A 343 -19.31 1.86 -13.99
CA ALA A 343 -20.51 1.77 -13.16
C ALA A 343 -21.33 3.08 -13.19
N TRP A 344 -20.67 4.23 -13.20
CA TRP A 344 -21.34 5.54 -13.33
C TRP A 344 -22.13 5.67 -14.63
N HIS A 345 -21.63 5.13 -15.74
CA HIS A 345 -22.35 5.14 -17.01
C HIS A 345 -23.53 4.19 -17.03
N LEU A 346 -23.50 3.13 -16.25
CA LEU A 346 -24.59 2.14 -16.17
C LEU A 346 -25.70 2.56 -15.19
N PHE A 347 -25.35 3.25 -14.11
CA PHE A 347 -26.26 3.59 -13.01
C PHE A 347 -26.24 5.11 -12.77
N ARG A 348 -27.08 5.86 -13.49
CA ARG A 348 -27.23 7.31 -13.34
C ARG A 348 -28.53 7.62 -12.61
N GLY A 349 -28.46 8.44 -11.56
CA GLY A 349 -29.62 8.94 -10.83
C GLY A 349 -29.34 9.23 -9.37
N ASN A 350 -30.29 9.89 -8.71
CA ASN A 350 -30.12 10.47 -7.38
C ASN A 350 -30.86 9.67 -6.26
N SER A 351 -31.26 8.42 -6.52
CA SER A 351 -31.88 7.59 -5.47
C SER A 351 -30.85 6.74 -4.73
N ALA A 352 -31.08 6.47 -3.45
CA ALA A 352 -30.21 5.60 -2.65
C ALA A 352 -30.04 4.20 -3.26
N LYS A 353 -31.06 3.67 -3.91
CA LYS A 353 -31.00 2.36 -4.60
C LYS A 353 -30.05 2.39 -5.80
N ILE A 354 -30.12 3.44 -6.62
CA ILE A 354 -29.21 3.61 -7.77
C ILE A 354 -27.79 3.83 -7.28
N TYR A 355 -27.60 4.58 -6.21
CA TYR A 355 -26.29 4.79 -5.61
C TYR A 355 -25.68 3.49 -5.04
N ALA A 356 -26.49 2.67 -4.38
CA ALA A 356 -26.08 1.34 -3.93
C ALA A 356 -25.72 0.42 -5.11
N ALA A 357 -26.53 0.43 -6.18
CA ALA A 357 -26.24 -0.33 -7.40
C ALA A 357 -24.93 0.11 -8.07
N TYR A 358 -24.69 1.44 -8.15
CA TYR A 358 -23.42 2.01 -8.61
C TYR A 358 -22.21 1.50 -7.78
N ALA A 359 -22.33 1.54 -6.44
CA ALA A 359 -21.26 1.08 -5.54
C ALA A 359 -20.96 -0.41 -5.71
N ILE A 360 -21.99 -1.25 -5.74
CA ILE A 360 -21.86 -2.70 -5.92
C ILE A 360 -21.28 -3.04 -7.29
N ALA A 361 -21.79 -2.41 -8.35
CA ALA A 361 -21.30 -2.62 -9.71
C ALA A 361 -19.84 -2.14 -9.84
N GLY A 362 -19.51 -0.98 -9.31
CA GLY A 362 -18.15 -0.43 -9.31
C GLY A 362 -17.16 -1.37 -8.63
N PHE A 363 -17.51 -1.91 -7.46
CA PHE A 363 -16.68 -2.91 -6.76
C PHE A 363 -16.55 -4.19 -7.58
N SER A 364 -17.67 -4.73 -8.09
CA SER A 364 -17.67 -5.97 -8.88
C SER A 364 -16.84 -5.85 -10.15
N LEU A 365 -17.00 -4.75 -10.90
CA LEU A 365 -16.20 -4.46 -12.10
C LEU A 365 -14.70 -4.31 -11.75
N THR A 366 -14.37 -3.64 -10.65
CA THR A 366 -13.00 -3.53 -10.16
C THR A 366 -12.39 -4.91 -9.90
N VAL A 367 -13.12 -5.79 -9.22
CA VAL A 367 -12.66 -7.17 -8.95
C VAL A 367 -12.50 -7.97 -10.25
N ILE A 368 -13.45 -7.88 -11.18
CA ILE A 368 -13.41 -8.57 -12.47
C ILE A 368 -12.18 -8.09 -13.29
N PHE A 369 -12.00 -6.77 -13.46
CA PHE A 369 -10.87 -6.24 -14.21
C PHE A 369 -9.54 -6.66 -13.60
N SER A 370 -9.45 -6.61 -12.27
CA SER A 370 -8.24 -7.00 -11.54
C SER A 370 -7.94 -8.49 -11.66
N ALA A 371 -8.95 -9.35 -11.56
CA ALA A 371 -8.78 -10.80 -11.69
C ALA A 371 -8.34 -11.20 -13.12
N ILE A 372 -8.94 -10.57 -14.13
CA ILE A 372 -8.57 -10.78 -15.55
C ILE A 372 -7.12 -10.31 -15.76
N SER A 373 -6.81 -9.08 -15.33
CA SER A 373 -5.46 -8.52 -15.44
C SER A 373 -4.43 -9.38 -14.71
N TYR A 374 -4.71 -9.81 -13.48
CA TYR A 374 -3.81 -10.65 -12.72
C TYR A 374 -3.50 -11.96 -13.46
N ARG A 375 -4.52 -12.61 -14.03
CA ARG A 375 -4.36 -13.88 -14.73
C ARG A 375 -3.58 -13.76 -16.04
N TRP A 376 -3.90 -12.74 -16.84
CA TRP A 376 -3.41 -12.64 -18.23
C TRP A 376 -2.22 -11.69 -18.39
N LEU A 377 -2.19 -10.61 -17.66
CA LEU A 377 -1.13 -9.59 -17.77
C LEU A 377 -0.05 -9.76 -16.69
N GLU A 378 -0.44 -9.86 -15.39
CA GLU A 378 0.55 -9.81 -14.30
C GLU A 378 1.23 -11.16 -14.05
N SER A 379 0.47 -12.26 -14.06
CA SER A 379 0.97 -13.61 -13.68
C SER A 379 2.20 -14.06 -14.49
N PRO A 380 2.30 -13.85 -15.82
CA PRO A 380 3.51 -14.22 -16.57
C PRO A 380 4.76 -13.52 -16.03
N PHE A 381 4.68 -12.21 -15.78
CA PHE A 381 5.80 -11.43 -15.25
C PHE A 381 6.13 -11.79 -13.79
N LEU A 382 5.12 -12.11 -12.98
CA LEU A 382 5.31 -12.56 -11.60
C LEU A 382 6.05 -13.92 -11.56
N LYS A 383 5.77 -14.83 -12.49
CA LYS A 383 6.53 -16.09 -12.62
C LYS A 383 7.99 -15.83 -13.01
N MET A 384 8.23 -14.89 -13.92
CA MET A 384 9.61 -14.49 -14.27
C MET A 384 10.34 -13.87 -13.08
N LYS A 385 9.66 -13.05 -12.27
CA LYS A 385 10.21 -12.43 -11.05
C LYS A 385 10.80 -13.45 -10.09
N GLU A 386 10.21 -14.64 -9.98
CA GLU A 386 10.67 -15.68 -9.05
C GLU A 386 12.10 -16.17 -9.35
N ARG A 387 12.55 -16.05 -10.59
CA ARG A 387 13.94 -16.41 -11.00
C ARG A 387 14.99 -15.50 -10.32
N PHE A 388 14.59 -14.31 -9.91
CA PHE A 388 15.46 -13.32 -9.26
C PHE A 388 15.24 -13.28 -7.74
N ALA A 389 14.39 -14.16 -7.17
CA ALA A 389 14.07 -14.15 -5.76
C ALA A 389 15.07 -14.98 -4.94
N VAL A 390 15.75 -14.35 -3.99
CA VAL A 390 16.57 -15.02 -2.96
C VAL A 390 15.68 -15.56 -1.86
N VAL A 391 14.77 -14.73 -1.38
CA VAL A 391 13.76 -15.07 -0.40
C VAL A 391 12.42 -15.18 -1.14
N ARG A 392 11.87 -16.39 -1.23
CA ARG A 392 10.55 -16.60 -1.83
C ARG A 392 9.49 -16.02 -0.90
N SER A 393 8.72 -15.03 -1.39
CA SER A 393 7.71 -14.36 -0.58
C SER A 393 6.31 -14.93 -0.82
N ARG A 394 5.74 -14.82 -2.01
CA ARG A 394 4.36 -15.24 -2.29
C ARG A 394 4.30 -16.42 -3.26
N PRO A 395 3.30 -17.34 -3.13
CA PRO A 395 2.94 -18.21 -4.24
C PRO A 395 2.34 -17.36 -5.38
N VAL A 396 2.76 -17.62 -6.59
CA VAL A 396 2.18 -17.05 -7.83
C VAL A 396 1.07 -17.98 -8.33
#